data_fa143ebf91c7cfd4aec0a58a19ef9375
#
_entry.id   fa143ebf91c7cfd4aec0a58a19ef9375
#
_cell.length_a   1.000
_cell.length_b   1.000
_cell.length_c   1.000
_cell.angle_alpha   90.00
_cell.angle_beta   90.00
_cell.angle_gamma   90.00
#
_symmetry.space_group_name_H-M   'P 1'
#
loop_
_entity.id
_entity.type
_entity.pdbx_description
1 polymer ?
#
loop_
_entity_poly.entity_id
_entity_poly.type
_entity_poly.pdbx_seq_one_letter_code
_entity_poly.pdbx_strand_id
1 'polypeptide(L)'
;LVDTLPDITWCLNQVLLEQGCPALTAETVRGYIGGGVTAMIERVATQFGIADAVALHQRYVTLYQNNLVQFSRPFSGVLALLEGCRQLQVPLAIVTNKTEEMARQVADALLPQNTFGTILGHRAGRALKPEPEVAWEAAQRLSVDPQRCLFVGDTEIDLKTARAAGMYSAAVTWGYGLTPTLQAQAPNFCCEQPAGLLRILQQVCGTAHVFTDHGDTVKSY
;
A
#
# COMPACT_ATOMS: atom_id res chain seq x y z
N LEU A 1 0.78 -4.39 3.81
CA LEU A 1 0.22 -5.74 3.82
C LEU A 1 1.29 -6.80 3.57
N VAL A 2 2.00 -6.72 2.46
CA VAL A 2 3.01 -7.70 2.02
C VAL A 2 4.35 -6.99 1.86
N ASP A 3 5.41 -7.60 2.42
CA ASP A 3 6.79 -7.20 2.14
C ASP A 3 7.17 -7.75 0.76
N THR A 4 7.14 -6.89 -0.23
CA THR A 4 7.53 -7.20 -1.61
C THR A 4 8.93 -6.70 -1.95
N LEU A 5 9.60 -6.02 -1.03
CA LEU A 5 10.94 -5.46 -1.24
C LEU A 5 11.98 -6.51 -1.63
N PRO A 6 11.97 -7.75 -1.08
CA PRO A 6 12.93 -8.78 -1.49
C PRO A 6 12.84 -9.13 -2.97
N ASP A 7 11.63 -9.36 -3.52
CA ASP A 7 11.45 -9.68 -4.93
C ASP A 7 11.77 -8.49 -5.84
N ILE A 8 11.35 -7.27 -5.44
CA ILE A 8 11.70 -6.04 -6.16
C ILE A 8 13.20 -5.87 -6.25
N THR A 9 13.91 -6.03 -5.12
CA THR A 9 15.37 -5.88 -5.04
C THR A 9 16.07 -6.93 -5.88
N TRP A 10 15.63 -8.18 -5.78
CA TRP A 10 16.21 -9.27 -6.55
C TRP A 10 16.06 -9.04 -8.07
N CYS A 11 14.85 -8.76 -8.53
CA CYS A 11 14.59 -8.50 -9.95
C CYS A 11 15.36 -7.29 -10.48
N LEU A 12 15.41 -6.20 -9.70
CA LEU A 12 16.16 -5.01 -10.10
C LEU A 12 17.65 -5.30 -10.23
N ASN A 13 18.22 -6.05 -9.29
CA ASN A 13 19.62 -6.42 -9.33
C ASN A 13 19.97 -7.37 -10.49
N GLN A 14 19.06 -8.28 -10.85
CA GLN A 14 19.27 -9.11 -12.07
C GLN A 14 19.36 -8.24 -13.32
N VAL A 15 18.47 -7.28 -13.48
CA VAL A 15 18.45 -6.38 -14.64
C VAL A 15 19.65 -5.43 -14.64
N LEU A 16 20.10 -4.94 -13.47
CA LEU A 16 21.31 -4.14 -13.34
C LEU A 16 22.58 -4.94 -13.70
N LEU A 17 22.65 -6.20 -13.28
CA LEU A 17 23.76 -7.09 -13.63
C LEU A 17 23.85 -7.30 -15.15
N GLU A 18 22.72 -7.46 -15.85
CA GLU A 18 22.67 -7.54 -17.32
C GLU A 18 23.23 -6.27 -17.99
N GLN A 19 23.16 -5.11 -17.30
CA GLN A 19 23.74 -3.84 -17.77
C GLN A 19 25.19 -3.61 -17.33
N GLY A 20 25.80 -4.59 -16.66
CA GLY A 20 27.17 -4.45 -16.10
C GLY A 20 27.23 -3.48 -14.89
N CYS A 21 26.09 -3.17 -14.27
CA CYS A 21 26.00 -2.28 -13.12
C CYS A 21 26.10 -3.06 -11.79
N PRO A 22 26.63 -2.43 -10.72
CA PRO A 22 26.67 -3.05 -9.40
C PRO A 22 25.27 -3.23 -8.82
N ALA A 23 25.12 -4.25 -7.95
CA ALA A 23 23.89 -4.49 -7.24
C ALA A 23 23.61 -3.38 -6.22
N LEU A 24 22.32 -3.10 -6.03
CA LEU A 24 21.81 -2.19 -5.01
C LEU A 24 21.44 -2.97 -3.73
N THR A 25 21.59 -2.32 -2.57
CA THR A 25 21.10 -2.85 -1.31
C THR A 25 19.58 -2.74 -1.23
N ALA A 26 18.94 -3.59 -0.43
CA ALA A 26 17.49 -3.48 -0.18
C ALA A 26 17.09 -2.11 0.39
N GLU A 27 17.95 -1.50 1.23
CA GLU A 27 17.70 -0.17 1.79
C GLU A 27 17.70 0.91 0.70
N THR A 28 18.62 0.84 -0.25
CA THR A 28 18.64 1.76 -1.40
C THR A 28 17.38 1.60 -2.25
N VAL A 29 17.00 0.34 -2.56
CA VAL A 29 15.78 0.05 -3.35
C VAL A 29 14.52 0.48 -2.61
N ARG A 30 14.47 0.32 -1.28
CA ARG A 30 13.38 0.84 -0.43
C ARG A 30 13.14 2.34 -0.66
N GLY A 31 14.19 3.14 -0.81
CA GLY A 31 14.10 4.57 -1.09
C GLY A 31 13.53 4.92 -2.47
N TYR A 32 13.37 3.95 -3.38
CA TYR A 32 12.79 4.16 -4.72
C TYR A 32 11.33 3.72 -4.81
N ILE A 33 10.82 3.00 -3.80
CA ILE A 33 9.44 2.48 -3.78
C ILE A 33 8.45 3.59 -3.41
N GLY A 34 7.24 3.47 -3.94
CA GLY A 34 6.09 4.35 -3.65
C GLY A 34 5.56 5.04 -4.90
N GLY A 35 6.43 5.59 -5.77
CA GLY A 35 6.04 6.29 -7.00
C GLY A 35 5.68 5.42 -8.19
N GLY A 36 5.66 4.10 -8.03
CA GLY A 36 5.44 3.14 -9.14
C GLY A 36 6.73 2.73 -9.84
N VAL A 37 6.61 1.74 -10.74
CA VAL A 37 7.77 1.12 -11.41
C VAL A 37 8.51 2.10 -12.31
N THR A 38 7.78 2.94 -13.06
CA THR A 38 8.40 3.91 -13.98
C THR A 38 9.33 4.86 -13.23
N ALA A 39 8.87 5.48 -12.14
CA ALA A 39 9.68 6.40 -11.34
C ALA A 39 10.90 5.70 -10.71
N MET A 40 10.75 4.45 -10.28
CA MET A 40 11.87 3.65 -9.77
C MET A 40 12.93 3.42 -10.86
N ILE A 41 12.51 2.98 -12.04
CA ILE A 41 13.43 2.69 -13.16
C ILE A 41 14.13 3.96 -13.68
N GLU A 42 13.44 5.08 -13.75
CA GLU A 42 14.02 6.38 -14.13
C GLU A 42 15.13 6.80 -13.16
N ARG A 43 14.91 6.65 -11.85
CA ARG A 43 15.93 6.92 -10.83
C ARG A 43 17.16 6.05 -11.01
N VAL A 44 16.92 4.76 -11.22
CA VAL A 44 18.01 3.77 -11.44
C VAL A 44 18.78 4.07 -12.72
N ALA A 45 18.09 4.33 -13.83
CA ALA A 45 18.70 4.68 -15.10
C ALA A 45 19.57 5.95 -14.97
N THR A 46 19.05 6.97 -14.29
CA THR A 46 19.78 8.22 -14.01
C THR A 46 21.03 7.95 -13.16
N GLN A 47 20.88 7.18 -12.09
CA GLN A 47 22.00 6.88 -11.17
C GLN A 47 23.17 6.15 -11.85
N PHE A 48 22.87 5.23 -12.76
CA PHE A 48 23.89 4.41 -13.43
C PHE A 48 24.22 4.88 -14.85
N GLY A 49 23.62 5.98 -15.33
CA GLY A 49 23.84 6.48 -16.68
C GLY A 49 23.33 5.54 -17.77
N ILE A 50 22.28 4.76 -17.51
CA ILE A 50 21.68 3.84 -18.48
C ILE A 50 20.86 4.65 -19.48
N ALA A 51 21.28 4.65 -20.74
CA ALA A 51 20.66 5.50 -21.78
C ALA A 51 19.24 5.04 -22.17
N ASP A 52 19.00 3.74 -22.21
CA ASP A 52 17.70 3.19 -22.61
C ASP A 52 16.88 2.76 -21.36
N ALA A 53 16.30 3.74 -20.70
CA ALA A 53 15.41 3.51 -19.56
C ALA A 53 14.12 2.74 -19.96
N VAL A 54 13.70 2.82 -21.23
CA VAL A 54 12.49 2.11 -21.71
C VAL A 54 12.78 0.61 -21.80
N ALA A 55 13.89 0.21 -22.39
CA ALA A 55 14.29 -1.21 -22.43
C ALA A 55 14.53 -1.76 -21.02
N LEU A 56 15.19 -0.97 -20.13
CA LEU A 56 15.37 -1.34 -18.73
C LEU A 56 14.03 -1.59 -18.02
N HIS A 57 13.05 -0.69 -18.22
CA HIS A 57 11.71 -0.83 -17.67
C HIS A 57 11.02 -2.10 -18.16
N GLN A 58 11.01 -2.34 -19.46
CA GLN A 58 10.37 -3.52 -20.05
C GLN A 58 11.00 -4.82 -19.53
N ARG A 59 12.34 -4.85 -19.45
CA ARG A 59 13.06 -6.02 -18.94
C ARG A 59 12.75 -6.28 -17.47
N TYR A 60 12.75 -5.22 -16.65
CA TYR A 60 12.38 -5.33 -15.23
C TYR A 60 10.93 -5.84 -15.06
N VAL A 61 9.97 -5.26 -15.78
CA VAL A 61 8.57 -5.64 -15.68
C VAL A 61 8.38 -7.12 -16.03
N THR A 62 8.98 -7.57 -17.16
CA THR A 62 8.92 -8.98 -17.57
C THR A 62 9.50 -9.91 -16.51
N LEU A 63 10.65 -9.56 -15.94
CA LEU A 63 11.29 -10.38 -14.91
C LEU A 63 10.46 -10.39 -13.61
N TYR A 64 9.97 -9.22 -13.20
CA TYR A 64 9.21 -9.09 -11.96
C TYR A 64 7.85 -9.80 -12.04
N GLN A 65 7.16 -9.75 -13.18
CA GLN A 65 5.91 -10.50 -13.39
C GLN A 65 6.06 -12.00 -13.17
N ASN A 66 7.21 -12.56 -13.54
CA ASN A 66 7.49 -13.99 -13.39
C ASN A 66 8.01 -14.37 -11.98
N ASN A 67 8.28 -13.37 -11.11
CA ASN A 67 8.92 -13.59 -9.80
C ASN A 67 8.24 -12.77 -8.68
N LEU A 68 6.93 -12.56 -8.76
CA LEU A 68 6.19 -11.65 -7.86
C LEU A 68 6.17 -12.07 -6.39
N VAL A 69 6.30 -13.37 -6.12
CA VAL A 69 6.05 -13.95 -4.79
C VAL A 69 7.11 -14.98 -4.38
N GLN A 70 8.28 -14.93 -4.99
CA GLN A 70 9.38 -15.84 -4.69
C GLN A 70 9.87 -15.67 -3.25
N PHE A 71 10.12 -14.44 -2.84
CA PHE A 71 10.62 -14.06 -1.51
C PHE A 71 9.63 -13.21 -0.73
N SER A 72 8.61 -12.64 -1.37
CA SER A 72 7.59 -11.81 -0.74
C SER A 72 6.79 -12.59 0.31
N ARG A 73 6.48 -11.96 1.42
CA ARG A 73 5.69 -12.55 2.53
C ARG A 73 4.79 -11.47 3.13
N PRO A 74 3.62 -11.83 3.70
CA PRO A 74 2.86 -10.91 4.53
C PRO A 74 3.72 -10.40 5.69
N PHE A 75 3.64 -9.12 6.02
CA PHE A 75 4.26 -8.62 7.25
C PHE A 75 3.70 -9.34 8.47
N SER A 76 4.56 -9.50 9.50
CA SER A 76 4.15 -10.15 10.75
C SER A 76 2.89 -9.52 11.35
N GLY A 77 1.90 -10.35 11.71
CA GLY A 77 0.62 -9.92 12.28
C GLY A 77 -0.43 -9.46 11.28
N VAL A 78 -0.11 -9.31 9.99
CA VAL A 78 -1.09 -8.87 8.97
C VAL A 78 -2.20 -9.88 8.78
N LEU A 79 -1.91 -11.17 8.74
CA LEU A 79 -2.96 -12.20 8.59
C LEU A 79 -3.95 -12.19 9.76
N ALA A 80 -3.47 -11.96 10.99
CA ALA A 80 -4.33 -11.82 12.17
C ALA A 80 -5.17 -10.54 12.11
N LEU A 81 -4.60 -9.42 11.62
CA LEU A 81 -5.34 -8.19 11.37
C LEU A 81 -6.49 -8.41 10.37
N LEU A 82 -6.22 -9.06 9.24
CA LEU A 82 -7.24 -9.33 8.22
C LEU A 82 -8.36 -10.22 8.76
N GLU A 83 -8.02 -11.23 9.56
CA GLU A 83 -9.01 -12.07 10.23
C GLU A 83 -9.85 -11.25 11.23
N GLY A 84 -9.23 -10.36 12.00
CA GLY A 84 -9.95 -9.45 12.89
C GLY A 84 -10.89 -8.49 12.12
N CYS A 85 -10.46 -7.95 10.98
CA CYS A 85 -11.32 -7.13 10.12
C CYS A 85 -12.53 -7.94 9.61
N ARG A 86 -12.33 -9.20 9.23
CA ARG A 86 -13.40 -10.10 8.80
C ARG A 86 -14.42 -10.33 9.92
N GLN A 87 -13.97 -10.56 11.15
CA GLN A 87 -14.84 -10.74 12.32
C GLN A 87 -15.65 -9.47 12.64
N LEU A 88 -15.04 -8.30 12.44
CA LEU A 88 -15.71 -7.00 12.59
C LEU A 88 -16.56 -6.63 11.38
N GLN A 89 -16.59 -7.45 10.34
CA GLN A 89 -17.31 -7.20 9.08
C GLN A 89 -16.93 -5.87 8.41
N VAL A 90 -15.68 -5.42 8.59
CA VAL A 90 -15.16 -4.20 7.96
C VAL A 90 -14.85 -4.49 6.49
N PRO A 91 -15.48 -3.78 5.53
CA PRO A 91 -15.16 -3.93 4.11
C PRO A 91 -13.73 -3.49 3.84
N LEU A 92 -12.98 -4.28 3.06
CA LEU A 92 -11.58 -4.01 2.76
C LEU A 92 -11.36 -3.82 1.26
N ALA A 93 -10.47 -2.87 0.92
CA ALA A 93 -9.94 -2.67 -0.42
C ALA A 93 -8.42 -2.57 -0.40
N ILE A 94 -7.79 -2.95 -1.51
CA ILE A 94 -6.38 -2.63 -1.78
C ILE A 94 -6.32 -1.49 -2.79
N VAL A 95 -5.53 -0.45 -2.47
CA VAL A 95 -5.22 0.68 -3.34
C VAL A 95 -3.70 0.82 -3.45
N THR A 96 -3.15 0.68 -4.66
CA THR A 96 -1.70 0.61 -4.85
C THR A 96 -1.24 1.24 -6.16
N ASN A 97 0.01 1.77 -6.19
CA ASN A 97 0.70 2.21 -7.42
C ASN A 97 1.35 1.05 -8.21
N LYS A 98 1.31 -0.19 -7.68
CA LYS A 98 1.63 -1.39 -8.45
C LYS A 98 0.57 -1.59 -9.54
N THR A 99 0.91 -2.20 -10.68
CA THR A 99 -0.11 -2.55 -11.68
C THR A 99 -1.19 -3.43 -11.06
N GLU A 100 -2.44 -3.23 -11.48
CA GLU A 100 -3.59 -3.92 -10.87
C GLU A 100 -3.47 -5.43 -11.01
N GLU A 101 -2.97 -5.91 -12.15
CA GLU A 101 -2.74 -7.33 -12.40
C GLU A 101 -1.74 -7.94 -11.42
N MET A 102 -0.55 -7.31 -11.25
CA MET A 102 0.46 -7.77 -10.30
C MET A 102 -0.04 -7.68 -8.85
N ALA A 103 -0.83 -6.65 -8.52
CA ALA A 103 -1.38 -6.51 -7.17
C ALA A 103 -2.36 -7.64 -6.85
N ARG A 104 -3.19 -8.05 -7.82
CA ARG A 104 -4.10 -9.20 -7.68
C ARG A 104 -3.33 -10.50 -7.52
N GLN A 105 -2.33 -10.75 -8.36
CA GLN A 105 -1.51 -11.96 -8.27
C GLN A 105 -0.80 -12.09 -6.91
N VAL A 106 -0.25 -10.99 -6.38
CA VAL A 106 0.36 -10.98 -5.05
C VAL A 106 -0.67 -11.23 -3.95
N ALA A 107 -1.83 -10.60 -4.04
CA ALA A 107 -2.90 -10.79 -3.05
C ALA A 107 -3.45 -12.22 -3.07
N ASP A 108 -3.71 -12.76 -4.25
CA ASP A 108 -4.25 -14.13 -4.43
C ASP A 108 -3.27 -15.21 -3.94
N ALA A 109 -1.96 -14.96 -4.09
CA ALA A 109 -0.93 -15.90 -3.66
C ALA A 109 -0.62 -15.86 -2.16
N LEU A 110 -0.74 -14.68 -1.52
CA LEU A 110 -0.18 -14.47 -0.18
C LEU A 110 -1.21 -14.04 0.88
N LEU A 111 -2.41 -13.64 0.50
CA LEU A 111 -3.44 -13.17 1.41
C LEU A 111 -4.67 -14.09 1.36
N PRO A 112 -5.48 -14.14 2.42
CA PRO A 112 -6.68 -14.98 2.43
C PRO A 112 -7.64 -14.59 1.30
N GLN A 113 -8.18 -15.58 0.60
CA GLN A 113 -9.11 -15.35 -0.51
C GLN A 113 -10.40 -14.66 -0.02
N ASN A 114 -11.03 -13.90 -0.92
CA ASN A 114 -12.28 -13.18 -0.65
C ASN A 114 -12.20 -12.18 0.51
N THR A 115 -10.99 -11.75 0.90
CA THR A 115 -10.79 -10.75 1.96
C THR A 115 -11.09 -9.34 1.49
N PHE A 116 -10.81 -9.03 0.23
CA PHE A 116 -10.94 -7.69 -0.32
C PHE A 116 -12.09 -7.61 -1.30
N GLY A 117 -13.03 -6.68 -1.07
CA GLY A 117 -14.13 -6.40 -1.99
C GLY A 117 -13.66 -5.81 -3.32
N THR A 118 -12.51 -5.14 -3.33
CA THR A 118 -11.86 -4.66 -4.55
C THR A 118 -10.34 -4.51 -4.38
N ILE A 119 -9.61 -4.70 -5.48
CA ILE A 119 -8.17 -4.43 -5.59
C ILE A 119 -7.99 -3.48 -6.76
N LEU A 120 -7.47 -2.29 -6.48
CA LEU A 120 -7.25 -1.21 -7.43
C LEU A 120 -5.78 -0.88 -7.50
N GLY A 121 -5.19 -1.12 -8.66
CA GLY A 121 -3.81 -0.81 -8.97
C GLY A 121 -3.69 0.17 -10.14
N HIS A 122 -2.46 0.45 -10.55
CA HIS A 122 -2.21 1.25 -11.74
C HIS A 122 -2.71 0.53 -13.00
N ARG A 123 -3.38 1.28 -13.87
CA ARG A 123 -3.76 0.90 -15.23
C ARG A 123 -3.79 2.14 -16.12
N ALA A 124 -3.73 1.97 -17.43
CA ALA A 124 -3.84 3.08 -18.37
C ALA A 124 -5.08 3.95 -18.09
N GLY A 125 -4.89 5.24 -18.04
CA GLY A 125 -5.95 6.22 -17.78
C GLY A 125 -6.35 6.39 -16.31
N ARG A 126 -5.73 5.67 -15.36
CA ARG A 126 -5.92 5.87 -13.91
C ARG A 126 -4.74 6.64 -13.33
N ALA A 127 -5.03 7.73 -12.62
CA ALA A 127 -4.04 8.47 -11.88
C ALA A 127 -3.41 7.63 -10.78
N LEU A 128 -2.12 7.87 -10.52
CA LEU A 128 -1.40 7.23 -9.41
C LEU A 128 -1.67 7.98 -8.10
N LYS A 129 -1.55 7.30 -6.97
CA LYS A 129 -1.41 7.98 -5.68
C LYS A 129 -0.24 8.97 -5.77
N PRO A 130 -0.34 10.20 -5.26
CA PRO A 130 -1.32 10.66 -4.24
C PRO A 130 -2.65 11.19 -4.78
N GLU A 131 -2.95 11.11 -6.08
CA GLU A 131 -4.24 11.55 -6.60
C GLU A 131 -5.39 10.73 -5.98
N PRO A 132 -6.53 11.39 -5.60
CA PRO A 132 -7.55 10.75 -4.77
C PRO A 132 -8.50 9.82 -5.52
N GLU A 133 -8.55 9.86 -6.85
CA GLU A 133 -9.56 9.18 -7.67
C GLU A 133 -9.64 7.68 -7.39
N VAL A 134 -8.49 7.03 -7.22
CA VAL A 134 -8.44 5.59 -6.94
C VAL A 134 -8.98 5.26 -5.55
N ALA A 135 -8.82 6.16 -4.58
CA ALA A 135 -9.38 6.01 -3.23
C ALA A 135 -10.90 6.18 -3.24
N TRP A 136 -11.41 7.17 -3.98
CA TRP A 136 -12.85 7.34 -4.17
C TRP A 136 -13.47 6.16 -4.92
N GLU A 137 -12.83 5.64 -5.96
CA GLU A 137 -13.28 4.43 -6.66
C GLU A 137 -13.36 3.22 -5.71
N ALA A 138 -12.38 3.07 -4.80
CA ALA A 138 -12.40 2.01 -3.80
C ALA A 138 -13.60 2.15 -2.84
N ALA A 139 -13.84 3.34 -2.30
CA ALA A 139 -14.96 3.62 -1.43
C ALA A 139 -16.32 3.37 -2.12
N GLN A 140 -16.44 3.82 -3.37
CA GLN A 140 -17.65 3.59 -4.19
C GLN A 140 -17.92 2.09 -4.40
N ARG A 141 -16.87 1.31 -4.74
CA ARG A 141 -17.02 -0.15 -4.94
C ARG A 141 -17.38 -0.90 -3.66
N LEU A 142 -16.96 -0.39 -2.51
CA LEU A 142 -17.34 -0.90 -1.21
C LEU A 142 -18.70 -0.37 -0.72
N SER A 143 -19.32 0.56 -1.45
CA SER A 143 -20.56 1.26 -1.06
C SER A 143 -20.42 1.98 0.30
N VAL A 144 -19.27 2.60 0.55
CA VAL A 144 -18.94 3.34 1.79
C VAL A 144 -18.64 4.79 1.45
N ASP A 145 -19.13 5.72 2.29
CA ASP A 145 -18.79 7.13 2.20
C ASP A 145 -17.27 7.32 2.46
N PRO A 146 -16.54 8.07 1.61
CA PRO A 146 -15.12 8.39 1.84
C PRO A 146 -14.83 8.93 3.25
N GLN A 147 -15.70 9.75 3.81
CA GLN A 147 -15.56 10.29 5.18
C GLN A 147 -15.65 9.22 6.27
N ARG A 148 -16.12 8.02 5.97
CA ARG A 148 -16.14 6.86 6.86
C ARG A 148 -15.06 5.85 6.57
N CYS A 149 -14.16 6.14 5.63
CA CYS A 149 -13.05 5.28 5.26
C CYS A 149 -11.79 5.61 6.07
N LEU A 150 -11.07 4.59 6.47
CA LEU A 150 -9.72 4.68 7.00
C LEU A 150 -8.73 4.22 5.94
N PHE A 151 -7.94 5.14 5.40
CA PHE A 151 -6.87 4.83 4.47
C PHE A 151 -5.60 4.49 5.25
N VAL A 152 -5.15 3.25 5.14
CA VAL A 152 -3.98 2.74 5.87
C VAL A 152 -2.80 2.67 4.92
N GLY A 153 -1.69 3.31 5.27
CA GLY A 153 -0.51 3.32 4.43
C GLY A 153 0.80 3.45 5.19
N ASP A 154 1.86 3.03 4.52
CA ASP A 154 3.21 3.01 5.07
C ASP A 154 4.15 4.03 4.41
N THR A 155 3.63 4.87 3.51
CA THR A 155 4.39 5.94 2.86
C THR A 155 3.68 7.29 2.95
N GLU A 156 4.44 8.39 2.75
CA GLU A 156 3.84 9.73 2.70
C GLU A 156 2.84 9.89 1.54
N ILE A 157 3.02 9.12 0.46
CA ILE A 157 2.10 9.11 -0.69
C ILE A 157 0.72 8.64 -0.25
N ASP A 158 0.64 7.62 0.58
CA ASP A 158 -0.61 7.09 1.12
C ASP A 158 -1.35 8.12 1.98
N LEU A 159 -0.62 8.81 2.85
CA LEU A 159 -1.19 9.81 3.74
C LEU A 159 -1.65 11.06 2.98
N LYS A 160 -0.91 11.44 1.93
CA LYS A 160 -1.35 12.49 0.98
C LYS A 160 -2.62 12.07 0.24
N THR A 161 -2.71 10.80 -0.20
CA THR A 161 -3.92 10.24 -0.83
C THR A 161 -5.12 10.30 0.11
N ALA A 162 -4.97 9.85 1.35
CA ALA A 162 -6.02 9.91 2.36
C ALA A 162 -6.55 11.32 2.54
N ARG A 163 -5.64 12.29 2.70
CA ARG A 163 -5.98 13.71 2.86
C ARG A 163 -6.71 14.26 1.64
N ALA A 164 -6.20 14.01 0.43
CA ALA A 164 -6.79 14.45 -0.82
C ALA A 164 -8.19 13.83 -1.04
N ALA A 165 -8.39 12.59 -0.59
CA ALA A 165 -9.67 11.89 -0.68
C ALA A 165 -10.68 12.26 0.42
N GLY A 166 -10.29 13.05 1.42
CA GLY A 166 -11.15 13.38 2.58
C GLY A 166 -11.39 12.18 3.50
N MET A 167 -10.47 11.22 3.52
CA MET A 167 -10.54 10.01 4.35
C MET A 167 -9.72 10.18 5.63
N TYR A 168 -10.07 9.42 6.69
CA TYR A 168 -9.15 9.24 7.82
C TYR A 168 -7.88 8.52 7.36
N SER A 169 -6.76 8.83 8.03
CA SER A 169 -5.46 8.25 7.70
C SER A 169 -4.86 7.50 8.87
N ALA A 170 -4.30 6.32 8.61
CA ALA A 170 -3.46 5.61 9.56
C ALA A 170 -2.08 5.36 8.95
N ALA A 171 -1.06 5.94 9.55
CA ALA A 171 0.33 5.62 9.25
C ALA A 171 0.71 4.31 9.92
N VAL A 172 1.36 3.41 9.18
CA VAL A 172 1.90 2.16 9.70
C VAL A 172 3.41 2.13 9.53
N THR A 173 4.16 1.82 10.59
CA THR A 173 5.62 1.95 10.60
C THR A 173 6.36 0.65 10.30
N TRP A 174 5.65 -0.47 10.15
CA TRP A 174 6.25 -1.77 9.77
C TRP A 174 6.52 -1.91 8.27
N GLY A 175 6.17 -0.91 7.45
CA GLY A 175 6.38 -0.91 6.01
C GLY A 175 7.65 -0.16 5.58
N TYR A 176 7.59 0.56 4.47
CA TYR A 176 8.76 1.12 3.80
C TYR A 176 9.06 2.57 4.16
N GLY A 177 8.08 3.36 4.59
CA GLY A 177 8.25 4.76 4.96
C GLY A 177 9.08 4.94 6.24
N LEU A 178 9.74 6.08 6.33
CA LEU A 178 10.46 6.47 7.54
C LEU A 178 9.50 7.07 8.56
N THR A 179 9.55 6.62 9.79
CA THR A 179 8.65 7.11 10.87
C THR A 179 8.59 8.63 10.99
N PRO A 180 9.71 9.39 10.96
CA PRO A 180 9.65 10.84 11.02
C PRO A 180 8.90 11.46 9.83
N THR A 181 9.07 10.92 8.63
CA THR A 181 8.39 11.39 7.42
C THR A 181 6.89 11.13 7.49
N LEU A 182 6.49 9.97 8.02
CA LEU A 182 5.08 9.62 8.23
C LEU A 182 4.44 10.54 9.28
N GLN A 183 5.10 10.76 10.40
CA GLN A 183 4.61 11.65 11.47
C GLN A 183 4.47 13.09 11.00
N ALA A 184 5.39 13.58 10.17
CA ALA A 184 5.32 14.91 9.57
C ALA A 184 4.06 15.12 8.69
N GLN A 185 3.42 14.05 8.22
CA GLN A 185 2.14 14.14 7.49
C GLN A 185 0.93 14.31 8.42
N ALA A 186 1.11 14.32 9.75
CA ALA A 186 0.06 14.45 10.76
C ALA A 186 -1.12 13.47 10.51
N PRO A 187 -0.88 12.14 10.46
CA PRO A 187 -1.94 11.16 10.30
C PRO A 187 -2.90 11.16 11.49
N ASN A 188 -4.17 10.76 11.29
CA ASN A 188 -5.13 10.61 12.38
C ASN A 188 -4.70 9.53 13.39
N PHE A 189 -4.04 8.46 12.89
CA PHE A 189 -3.52 7.37 13.70
C PHE A 189 -2.11 7.00 13.26
N CYS A 190 -1.29 6.54 14.22
CA CYS A 190 0.04 5.97 13.94
C CYS A 190 0.15 4.62 14.65
N CYS A 191 0.45 3.56 13.90
CA CYS A 191 0.51 2.20 14.42
C CYS A 191 1.87 1.57 14.12
N GLU A 192 2.51 1.04 15.15
CA GLU A 192 3.79 0.33 15.03
C GLU A 192 3.62 -1.15 14.68
N GLN A 193 2.42 -1.70 14.94
CA GLN A 193 2.11 -3.11 14.73
C GLN A 193 0.67 -3.30 14.25
N PRO A 194 0.37 -4.33 13.45
CA PRO A 194 -0.98 -4.64 12.98
C PRO A 194 -2.01 -4.79 14.09
N ALA A 195 -1.63 -5.32 15.24
CA ALA A 195 -2.51 -5.43 16.42
C ALA A 195 -2.96 -4.06 16.96
N GLY A 196 -2.13 -3.02 16.82
CA GLY A 196 -2.51 -1.64 17.18
C GLY A 196 -3.62 -1.11 16.28
N LEU A 197 -3.51 -1.34 14.98
CA LEU A 197 -4.54 -0.98 14.01
C LEU A 197 -5.86 -1.72 14.27
N LEU A 198 -5.79 -3.03 14.58
CA LEU A 198 -6.99 -3.81 14.92
C LEU A 198 -7.72 -3.25 16.17
N ARG A 199 -6.99 -2.83 17.20
CA ARG A 199 -7.59 -2.20 18.38
C ARG A 199 -8.33 -0.90 18.03
N ILE A 200 -7.78 -0.06 17.16
CA ILE A 200 -8.46 1.15 16.68
C ILE A 200 -9.76 0.79 15.98
N LEU A 201 -9.74 -0.19 15.08
CA LEU A 201 -10.95 -0.64 14.38
C LEU A 201 -12.00 -1.20 15.34
N GLN A 202 -11.61 -1.97 16.35
CA GLN A 202 -12.51 -2.49 17.38
C GLN A 202 -13.19 -1.36 18.17
N GLN A 203 -12.46 -0.32 18.54
CA GLN A 203 -12.99 0.84 19.24
C GLN A 203 -14.00 1.61 18.36
N VAL A 204 -13.63 1.90 17.11
CA VAL A 204 -14.49 2.66 16.19
C VAL A 204 -15.74 1.87 15.82
N CYS A 205 -15.62 0.57 15.52
CA CYS A 205 -16.78 -0.26 15.18
C CYS A 205 -17.64 -0.60 16.40
N GLY A 206 -17.04 -0.81 17.57
CA GLY A 206 -17.75 -1.11 18.80
C GLY A 206 -18.63 0.05 19.30
N THR A 207 -18.17 1.29 19.11
CA THR A 207 -18.98 2.48 19.43
C THR A 207 -20.12 2.71 18.42
N ALA A 208 -19.98 2.28 17.17
CA ALA A 208 -21.04 2.41 16.16
C ALA A 208 -22.28 1.56 16.48
N HIS A 209 -22.14 0.45 17.19
CA HIS A 209 -23.27 -0.36 17.65
C HIS A 209 -24.05 0.26 18.83
N VAL A 210 -23.42 1.21 19.54
CA VAL A 210 -24.09 1.90 20.68
C VAL A 210 -24.93 3.10 20.20
N PHE A 211 -24.63 3.65 19.01
CA PHE A 211 -25.31 4.85 18.49
C PHE A 211 -26.57 4.60 17.65
N THR A 212 -27.00 3.34 17.46
CA THR A 212 -28.28 3.06 16.77
C THR A 212 -29.50 3.17 17.67
N ASP A 213 -29.35 3.38 18.99
CA ASP A 213 -30.48 3.34 19.92
C ASP A 213 -30.75 4.62 20.74
N HIS A 214 -29.88 5.61 20.76
CA HIS A 214 -30.19 6.91 21.40
C HIS A 214 -29.40 8.06 20.78
N GLY A 215 -30.15 9.05 20.28
CA GLY A 215 -29.55 10.32 19.87
C GLY A 215 -29.03 11.08 21.09
N ASP A 216 -27.71 11.17 21.19
CA ASP A 216 -27.06 12.18 22.01
C ASP A 216 -25.63 12.49 21.55
N THR A 217 -25.36 13.76 21.53
CA THR A 217 -24.17 14.46 21.09
C THR A 217 -22.94 14.09 21.92
N VAL A 218 -21.85 13.65 21.26
CA VAL A 218 -20.55 13.48 21.91
C VAL A 218 -19.73 14.77 21.80
N LYS A 219 -19.38 15.32 22.96
CA LYS A 219 -18.41 16.40 23.10
C LYS A 219 -16.99 15.86 22.94
N SER A 220 -16.21 16.57 22.13
CA SER A 220 -14.77 16.40 21.94
C SER A 220 -13.97 16.63 23.22
N TYR A 221 -12.96 15.80 23.43
CA TYR A 221 -11.77 16.11 24.20
C TYR A 221 -10.54 15.91 23.31
#